data_bdcf3e2b485b77090824fd976d152041
#
_entry.id   bdcf3e2b485b77090824fd976d152041
#
_cell.length_a   1.000
_cell.length_b   1.000
_cell.length_c   1.000
_cell.angle_alpha   90.00
_cell.angle_beta   90.00
_cell.angle_gamma   90.00
#
_symmetry.space_group_name_H-M   'P 1'
#
loop_
_entity.id
_entity.type
_entity.pdbx_description
1 polymer ?
#
loop_
_entity_poly.entity_id
_entity_poly.type
_entity_poly.pdbx_seq_one_letter_code
_entity_poly.pdbx_strand_id
1 'polypeptide(L)'
;MKKIILSSALLLASLCGQAQQAPEKINFNKNGEFKIAQFTDMHLGHDQEKNMIVADMIKEVLDSEKPDLVVFTGDITTMDEVSQAWEAIAGELATRRLPWTAVLGNHDDEYAVKRDEIIRIIQQQPYCMIKNIAEGIKGEGNHIIPIYGSADNKKVAALLYCLDTNAYSKLKTVKGYDWIGQSQINWYTRESQKYTEQNGGQPLPALAFLHIPLPEYTQAWESFDTKRY
;
A
#
# COMPACT_ATOMS: atom_id res chain seq x y z
N MET A 1 47.38 -42.56 31.34
CA MET A 1 46.97 -41.14 31.19
C MET A 1 46.02 -41.03 30.02
N LYS A 2 44.74 -40.94 30.29
CA LYS A 2 43.71 -40.81 29.24
C LYS A 2 43.47 -39.31 28.96
N LYS A 3 43.74 -38.90 27.71
CA LYS A 3 43.42 -37.54 27.25
C LYS A 3 41.93 -37.47 26.91
N ILE A 4 41.21 -36.63 27.65
CA ILE A 4 39.82 -36.25 27.35
C ILE A 4 39.89 -35.11 26.35
N ILE A 5 39.40 -35.34 25.14
CA ILE A 5 39.20 -34.31 24.10
C ILE A 5 37.79 -33.75 24.31
N LEU A 6 37.72 -32.52 24.79
CA LEU A 6 36.48 -31.76 24.90
C LEU A 6 36.16 -31.17 23.52
N SER A 7 35.23 -31.77 22.81
CA SER A 7 34.71 -31.17 21.57
C SER A 7 33.69 -30.10 21.91
N SER A 8 34.11 -28.84 21.80
CA SER A 8 33.22 -27.69 21.87
C SER A 8 32.43 -27.59 20.57
N ALA A 9 31.21 -28.09 20.56
CA ALA A 9 30.29 -27.84 19.48
C ALA A 9 29.81 -26.37 19.58
N LEU A 10 30.36 -25.52 18.71
CA LEU A 10 29.81 -24.18 18.48
C LEU A 10 28.45 -24.33 17.80
N LEU A 11 27.35 -24.15 18.54
CA LEU A 11 26.05 -23.90 17.97
C LEU A 11 26.05 -22.48 17.38
N LEU A 12 26.36 -22.38 16.09
CA LEU A 12 25.99 -21.20 15.32
C LEU A 12 24.44 -21.21 15.20
N ALA A 13 23.77 -20.51 16.11
CA ALA A 13 22.40 -20.12 15.92
C ALA A 13 22.37 -19.16 14.71
N SER A 14 22.01 -19.69 13.54
CA SER A 14 21.64 -18.90 12.39
C SER A 14 20.40 -18.11 12.79
N LEU A 15 20.59 -16.87 13.21
CA LEU A 15 19.57 -15.84 13.20
C LEU A 15 19.21 -15.56 11.73
N CYS A 16 18.50 -16.48 11.09
CA CYS A 16 17.67 -16.12 9.95
C CYS A 16 16.68 -15.08 10.47
N GLY A 17 16.95 -13.80 10.18
CA GLY A 17 15.98 -12.75 10.40
C GLY A 17 14.70 -13.14 9.68
N GLN A 18 13.72 -13.62 10.43
CA GLN A 18 12.37 -13.74 9.89
C GLN A 18 11.98 -12.33 9.49
N ALA A 19 11.70 -12.11 8.20
CA ALA A 19 11.15 -10.87 7.73
C ALA A 19 9.96 -10.55 8.65
N GLN A 20 9.98 -9.37 9.29
CA GLN A 20 8.92 -8.99 10.22
C GLN A 20 7.63 -8.92 9.44
N GLN A 21 6.76 -9.90 9.67
CA GLN A 21 5.52 -10.04 8.91
C GLN A 21 4.50 -9.00 9.35
N ALA A 22 3.77 -8.46 8.37
CA ALA A 22 2.59 -7.67 8.65
C ALA A 22 1.59 -8.48 9.50
N PRO A 23 0.82 -7.83 10.37
CA PRO A 23 -0.23 -8.50 11.11
C PRO A 23 -1.22 -9.17 10.14
N GLU A 24 -1.74 -10.30 10.51
CA GLU A 24 -2.76 -11.01 9.72
C GLU A 24 -4.03 -10.18 9.61
N LYS A 25 -4.35 -9.45 10.66
CA LYS A 25 -5.54 -8.60 10.78
C LYS A 25 -5.20 -7.26 11.41
N ILE A 26 -5.90 -6.22 10.97
CA ILE A 26 -5.90 -4.90 11.60
C ILE A 26 -7.32 -4.58 12.07
N ASN A 27 -7.43 -3.86 13.17
CA ASN A 27 -8.68 -3.67 13.88
C ASN A 27 -8.89 -2.21 14.27
N PHE A 28 -10.13 -1.78 14.34
CA PHE A 28 -10.46 -0.56 15.08
C PHE A 28 -9.98 -0.68 16.53
N ASN A 29 -9.53 0.42 17.11
CA ASN A 29 -9.16 0.48 18.52
C ASN A 29 -10.40 0.34 19.43
N LYS A 30 -10.20 0.26 20.74
CA LYS A 30 -11.29 0.11 21.73
C LYS A 30 -12.32 1.26 21.72
N ASN A 31 -11.95 2.42 21.16
CA ASN A 31 -12.84 3.57 21.02
C ASN A 31 -13.61 3.56 19.69
N GLY A 32 -13.39 2.56 18.83
CA GLY A 32 -13.99 2.50 17.49
C GLY A 32 -13.30 3.40 16.46
N GLU A 33 -12.05 3.79 16.69
CA GLU A 33 -11.27 4.65 15.81
C GLU A 33 -10.21 3.82 15.07
N PHE A 34 -9.86 4.25 13.86
CA PHE A 34 -8.77 3.72 13.06
C PHE A 34 -8.14 4.87 12.28
N LYS A 35 -6.87 5.17 12.54
CA LYS A 35 -6.16 6.30 11.94
C LYS A 35 -5.29 5.83 10.78
N ILE A 36 -5.45 6.46 9.63
CA ILE A 36 -4.64 6.21 8.44
C ILE A 36 -3.81 7.45 8.15
N ALA A 37 -2.50 7.28 7.95
CA ALA A 37 -1.66 8.29 7.33
C ALA A 37 -1.49 7.95 5.85
N GLN A 38 -1.74 8.93 4.98
CA GLN A 38 -1.55 8.79 3.53
C GLN A 38 -0.38 9.65 3.08
N PHE A 39 0.52 9.05 2.30
CA PHE A 39 1.61 9.73 1.62
C PHE A 39 1.50 9.49 0.12
N THR A 40 1.81 10.51 -0.68
CA THR A 40 1.77 10.47 -2.14
C THR A 40 2.85 11.35 -2.73
N ASP A 41 3.23 11.12 -3.97
CA ASP A 41 4.10 12.01 -4.76
C ASP A 41 5.44 12.35 -4.07
N MET A 42 6.03 11.37 -3.42
CA MET A 42 7.29 11.53 -2.70
C MET A 42 8.48 11.73 -3.63
N HIS A 43 8.43 11.09 -4.81
CA HIS A 43 9.45 11.18 -5.86
C HIS A 43 10.87 10.99 -5.32
N LEU A 44 11.08 9.91 -4.54
CA LEU A 44 12.41 9.53 -4.08
C LEU A 44 13.27 9.19 -5.29
N GLY A 45 14.35 9.92 -5.47
CA GLY A 45 15.21 9.86 -6.64
C GLY A 45 16.69 9.91 -6.28
N HIS A 46 17.51 10.35 -7.23
CA HIS A 46 18.96 10.45 -7.04
C HIS A 46 19.40 11.63 -6.15
N ASP A 47 18.51 12.59 -5.87
CA ASP A 47 18.79 13.73 -4.99
C ASP A 47 18.69 13.32 -3.51
N GLN A 48 19.84 13.05 -2.90
CA GLN A 48 19.91 12.56 -1.53
C GLN A 48 19.45 13.60 -0.50
N GLU A 49 19.66 14.89 -0.75
CA GLU A 49 19.22 15.95 0.15
C GLU A 49 17.68 16.01 0.19
N LYS A 50 17.05 15.96 -0.99
CA LYS A 50 15.59 15.88 -1.10
C LYS A 50 15.04 14.61 -0.41
N ASN A 51 15.67 13.47 -0.64
CA ASN A 51 15.25 12.21 -0.03
C ASN A 51 15.31 12.27 1.51
N MET A 52 16.35 12.90 2.09
CA MET A 52 16.46 13.10 3.54
C MET A 52 15.33 13.98 4.07
N ILE A 53 15.02 15.09 3.40
CA ILE A 53 13.91 15.97 3.79
C ILE A 53 12.59 15.19 3.81
N VAL A 54 12.30 14.42 2.76
CA VAL A 54 11.09 13.59 2.67
C VAL A 54 11.05 12.56 3.80
N ALA A 55 12.17 11.87 4.06
CA ALA A 55 12.26 10.90 5.14
C ALA A 55 12.00 11.53 6.53
N ASP A 56 12.52 12.71 6.78
CA ASP A 56 12.32 13.41 8.04
C ASP A 56 10.86 13.89 8.20
N MET A 57 10.23 14.37 7.12
CA MET A 57 8.80 14.70 7.12
C MET A 57 7.93 13.49 7.44
N ILE A 58 8.23 12.32 6.85
CA ILE A 58 7.53 11.07 7.17
C ILE A 58 7.66 10.74 8.66
N LYS A 59 8.88 10.77 9.20
CA LYS A 59 9.12 10.49 10.62
C LYS A 59 8.32 11.42 11.52
N GLU A 60 8.33 12.72 11.24
CA GLU A 60 7.58 13.72 12.00
C GLU A 60 6.07 13.40 12.01
N VAL A 61 5.49 13.09 10.84
CA VAL A 61 4.08 12.71 10.74
C VAL A 61 3.81 11.42 11.51
N LEU A 62 4.64 10.38 11.36
CA LEU A 62 4.45 9.11 12.05
C LEU A 62 4.55 9.25 13.58
N ASP A 63 5.45 10.09 14.07
CA ASP A 63 5.67 10.30 15.51
C ASP A 63 4.58 11.17 16.14
N SER A 64 4.06 12.17 15.40
CA SER A 64 2.99 13.04 15.88
C SER A 64 1.63 12.38 15.79
N GLU A 65 1.31 11.76 14.65
CA GLU A 65 -0.03 11.22 14.37
C GLU A 65 -0.23 9.80 14.89
N LYS A 66 0.82 8.98 14.98
CA LYS A 66 0.77 7.59 15.44
C LYS A 66 -0.34 6.79 14.74
N PRO A 67 -0.30 6.69 13.41
CA PRO A 67 -1.36 6.02 12.66
C PRO A 67 -1.39 4.52 12.92
N ASP A 68 -2.53 3.89 12.67
CA ASP A 68 -2.72 2.45 12.71
C ASP A 68 -2.29 1.77 11.41
N LEU A 69 -2.30 2.52 10.29
CA LEU A 69 -1.92 2.09 8.96
C LEU A 69 -1.32 3.25 8.16
N VAL A 70 -0.31 2.96 7.35
CA VAL A 70 0.17 3.88 6.32
C VAL A 70 -0.27 3.41 4.94
N VAL A 71 -0.72 4.35 4.10
CA VAL A 71 -1.06 4.09 2.70
C VAL A 71 -0.23 5.01 1.81
N PHE A 72 0.58 4.42 0.94
CA PHE A 72 1.28 5.15 -0.13
C PHE A 72 0.41 5.12 -1.39
N THR A 73 0.10 6.30 -1.92
CA THR A 73 -0.79 6.41 -3.08
C THR A 73 -0.09 6.86 -4.35
N GLY A 74 1.07 6.27 -4.61
CA GLY A 74 1.77 6.36 -5.89
C GLY A 74 2.79 7.49 -5.99
N ASP A 75 3.59 7.42 -7.05
CA ASP A 75 4.71 8.32 -7.35
C ASP A 75 5.72 8.39 -6.20
N ILE A 76 6.05 7.23 -5.67
CA ILE A 76 6.93 7.10 -4.51
C ILE A 76 8.39 7.11 -4.95
N THR A 77 8.72 6.40 -6.04
CA THR A 77 10.10 6.23 -6.52
C THR A 77 10.25 6.75 -7.95
N THR A 78 11.34 7.49 -8.19
CA THR A 78 11.72 7.99 -9.52
C THR A 78 13.21 7.72 -9.79
N MET A 79 13.62 6.44 -9.63
CA MET A 79 15.00 5.98 -9.77
C MET A 79 15.04 4.50 -10.15
N ASP A 80 16.18 4.06 -10.66
CA ASP A 80 16.40 2.65 -11.04
C ASP A 80 16.52 1.73 -9.82
N GLU A 81 17.01 2.25 -8.68
CA GLU A 81 17.23 1.50 -7.44
C GLU A 81 15.94 1.39 -6.59
N VAL A 82 14.85 0.99 -7.21
CA VAL A 82 13.51 0.88 -6.59
C VAL A 82 13.52 0.08 -5.29
N SER A 83 14.29 -1.02 -5.24
CA SER A 83 14.39 -1.86 -4.04
C SER A 83 14.95 -1.09 -2.85
N GLN A 84 16.03 -0.31 -3.06
CA GLN A 84 16.66 0.47 -2.00
C GLN A 84 15.73 1.56 -1.45
N ALA A 85 14.96 2.21 -2.32
CA ALA A 85 13.99 3.22 -1.89
C ALA A 85 12.90 2.60 -1.00
N TRP A 86 12.32 1.47 -1.42
CA TRP A 86 11.31 0.79 -0.63
C TRP A 86 11.87 0.16 0.65
N GLU A 87 13.10 -0.36 0.64
CA GLU A 87 13.80 -0.83 1.84
C GLU A 87 13.98 0.29 2.87
N ALA A 88 14.35 1.49 2.44
CA ALA A 88 14.51 2.64 3.33
C ALA A 88 13.17 3.06 3.97
N ILE A 89 12.10 3.17 3.17
CA ILE A 89 10.74 3.47 3.66
C ILE A 89 10.26 2.40 4.63
N ALA A 90 10.32 1.14 4.20
CA ALA A 90 9.84 0.01 4.99
C ALA A 90 10.64 -0.17 6.29
N GLY A 91 11.94 0.10 6.26
CA GLY A 91 12.80 0.10 7.45
C GLY A 91 12.32 1.09 8.50
N GLU A 92 11.94 2.29 8.10
CA GLU A 92 11.40 3.32 9.00
C GLU A 92 10.06 2.90 9.62
N LEU A 93 9.17 2.28 8.84
CA LEU A 93 7.89 1.75 9.31
C LEU A 93 8.09 0.53 10.23
N ALA A 94 9.06 -0.32 9.92
CA ALA A 94 9.38 -1.51 10.69
C ALA A 94 9.88 -1.19 12.11
N THR A 95 10.62 -0.09 12.30
CA THR A 95 11.05 0.37 13.64
C THR A 95 9.86 0.64 14.56
N ARG A 96 8.71 1.02 13.97
CA ARG A 96 7.44 1.30 14.67
C ARG A 96 6.46 0.11 14.64
N ARG A 97 6.83 -1.00 13.99
CA ARG A 97 5.93 -2.15 13.73
C ARG A 97 4.62 -1.74 13.07
N LEU A 98 4.70 -0.76 12.20
CA LEU A 98 3.54 -0.11 11.59
C LEU A 98 3.18 -0.83 10.28
N PRO A 99 1.97 -1.40 10.16
CA PRO A 99 1.50 -1.97 8.92
C PRO A 99 1.29 -0.89 7.85
N TRP A 100 1.52 -1.25 6.60
CA TRP A 100 1.40 -0.33 5.49
C TRP A 100 1.04 -1.02 4.19
N THR A 101 0.54 -0.23 3.25
CA THR A 101 0.22 -0.67 1.89
C THR A 101 0.55 0.39 0.87
N ALA A 102 0.52 0.04 -0.42
CA ALA A 102 0.77 0.97 -1.50
C ALA A 102 -0.11 0.67 -2.72
N VAL A 103 -0.39 1.69 -3.50
CA VAL A 103 -0.76 1.63 -4.92
C VAL A 103 0.31 2.36 -5.72
N LEU A 104 0.48 2.03 -7.00
CA LEU A 104 1.46 2.67 -7.86
C LEU A 104 0.89 3.91 -8.54
N GLY A 105 1.74 4.91 -8.74
CA GLY A 105 1.47 6.08 -9.56
C GLY A 105 1.99 5.90 -10.99
N ASN A 106 2.01 6.97 -11.76
CA ASN A 106 2.46 6.93 -13.14
C ASN A 106 3.99 7.06 -13.31
N HIS A 107 4.68 7.59 -12.31
CA HIS A 107 6.13 7.71 -12.34
C HIS A 107 6.89 6.51 -11.76
N ASP A 108 6.22 5.63 -11.02
CA ASP A 108 6.89 4.51 -10.35
C ASP A 108 7.53 3.50 -11.32
N ASP A 109 7.02 3.36 -12.56
CA ASP A 109 7.53 2.45 -13.60
C ASP A 109 8.15 3.14 -14.82
N GLU A 110 8.55 4.39 -14.70
CA GLU A 110 9.23 5.13 -15.80
C GLU A 110 10.69 4.71 -16.00
N TYR A 111 11.26 3.98 -15.05
CA TYR A 111 12.64 3.50 -15.07
C TYR A 111 12.72 2.00 -15.45
N ALA A 112 13.80 1.34 -15.11
CA ALA A 112 14.08 -0.03 -15.61
C ALA A 112 13.14 -1.11 -15.03
N VAL A 113 12.44 -0.84 -13.91
CA VAL A 113 11.66 -1.86 -13.20
C VAL A 113 10.19 -1.77 -13.60
N LYS A 114 9.60 -2.92 -13.98
CA LYS A 114 8.19 -3.00 -14.36
C LYS A 114 7.27 -2.99 -13.15
N ARG A 115 6.02 -2.56 -13.33
CA ARG A 115 4.99 -2.47 -12.27
C ARG A 115 4.80 -3.76 -11.50
N ASP A 116 4.71 -4.90 -12.18
CA ASP A 116 4.55 -6.21 -11.55
C ASP A 116 5.75 -6.60 -10.68
N GLU A 117 6.95 -6.22 -11.08
CA GLU A 117 8.17 -6.42 -10.31
C GLU A 117 8.26 -5.46 -9.11
N ILE A 118 7.86 -4.20 -9.29
CA ILE A 118 7.77 -3.22 -8.20
C ILE A 118 6.83 -3.74 -7.11
N ILE A 119 5.66 -4.26 -7.46
CA ILE A 119 4.74 -4.85 -6.49
C ILE A 119 5.39 -6.04 -5.77
N ARG A 120 6.15 -6.89 -6.47
CA ARG A 120 6.89 -7.99 -5.82
C ARG A 120 7.96 -7.49 -4.84
N ILE A 121 8.69 -6.43 -5.19
CA ILE A 121 9.67 -5.79 -4.29
C ILE A 121 8.96 -5.27 -3.03
N ILE A 122 7.85 -4.58 -3.20
CA ILE A 122 7.04 -4.01 -2.11
C ILE A 122 6.53 -5.12 -1.18
N GLN A 123 6.01 -6.22 -1.74
CA GLN A 123 5.47 -7.34 -0.96
C GLN A 123 6.51 -8.05 -0.08
N GLN A 124 7.79 -7.97 -0.45
CA GLN A 124 8.89 -8.56 0.32
C GLN A 124 9.29 -7.71 1.53
N GLN A 125 8.82 -6.47 1.59
CA GLN A 125 9.19 -5.55 2.65
C GLN A 125 8.46 -5.86 3.98
N PRO A 126 9.10 -5.59 5.13
CA PRO A 126 8.49 -5.83 6.43
C PRO A 126 7.20 -5.01 6.61
N TYR A 127 6.22 -5.60 7.30
CA TYR A 127 4.91 -5.01 7.60
C TYR A 127 4.04 -4.63 6.39
N CYS A 128 4.41 -5.02 5.16
CA CYS A 128 3.60 -4.80 3.97
C CYS A 128 2.29 -5.61 4.02
N MET A 129 1.18 -4.94 3.77
CA MET A 129 -0.18 -5.52 3.80
C MET A 129 -0.68 -5.95 2.41
N ILE A 130 0.10 -5.78 1.35
CA ILE A 130 -0.29 -6.22 -0.01
C ILE A 130 -0.32 -7.74 -0.06
N LYS A 131 -1.52 -8.29 0.08
CA LYS A 131 -1.80 -9.74 0.03
C LYS A 131 -3.04 -9.97 -0.83
N ASN A 132 -3.20 -11.20 -1.34
CA ASN A 132 -4.38 -11.59 -2.11
C ASN A 132 -4.67 -10.63 -3.27
N ILE A 133 -3.62 -10.31 -4.06
CA ILE A 133 -3.73 -9.46 -5.24
C ILE A 133 -4.76 -10.05 -6.20
N ALA A 134 -5.60 -9.19 -6.76
CA ALA A 134 -6.54 -9.57 -7.80
C ALA A 134 -5.79 -9.93 -9.10
N GLU A 135 -5.92 -11.16 -9.53
CA GLU A 135 -5.28 -11.68 -10.74
C GLU A 135 -6.20 -11.58 -11.96
N GLY A 136 -5.61 -11.46 -13.14
CA GLY A 136 -6.33 -11.46 -14.41
C GLY A 136 -7.19 -10.23 -14.69
N ILE A 137 -6.97 -9.15 -13.95
CA ILE A 137 -7.59 -7.84 -14.18
C ILE A 137 -6.55 -6.81 -14.59
N LYS A 138 -6.97 -5.66 -15.10
CA LYS A 138 -6.09 -4.56 -15.47
C LYS A 138 -5.40 -3.98 -14.22
N GLY A 139 -4.15 -3.55 -14.39
CA GLY A 139 -3.32 -2.97 -13.32
C GLY A 139 -2.68 -4.00 -12.41
N GLU A 140 -1.68 -3.55 -11.65
CA GLU A 140 -0.86 -4.37 -10.78
C GLU A 140 -1.11 -4.04 -9.31
N GLY A 141 -1.15 -5.05 -8.46
CA GLY A 141 -1.29 -4.85 -7.01
C GLY A 141 -2.68 -4.45 -6.54
N ASN A 142 -3.73 -4.62 -7.34
CA ASN A 142 -5.10 -4.39 -6.86
C ASN A 142 -5.44 -5.34 -5.71
N HIS A 143 -5.83 -4.82 -4.54
CA HIS A 143 -6.14 -5.64 -3.37
C HIS A 143 -7.13 -4.97 -2.43
N ILE A 144 -7.59 -5.73 -1.43
CA ILE A 144 -8.49 -5.24 -0.39
C ILE A 144 -7.84 -5.48 0.98
N ILE A 145 -7.93 -4.50 1.85
CA ILE A 145 -7.57 -4.65 3.26
C ILE A 145 -8.85 -4.55 4.10
N PRO A 146 -9.31 -5.65 4.69
CA PRO A 146 -10.41 -5.60 5.63
C PRO A 146 -9.92 -5.08 7.00
N ILE A 147 -10.68 -4.14 7.58
CA ILE A 147 -10.49 -3.66 8.93
C ILE A 147 -11.57 -4.32 9.80
N TYR A 148 -11.15 -4.96 10.88
CA TYR A 148 -12.03 -5.71 11.77
C TYR A 148 -12.56 -4.85 12.92
N GLY A 149 -13.67 -5.25 13.49
CA GLY A 149 -14.28 -4.55 14.62
C GLY A 149 -13.43 -4.60 15.89
N SER A 150 -13.56 -3.59 16.74
CA SER A 150 -12.87 -3.52 18.03
C SER A 150 -13.41 -4.54 19.04
N ALA A 151 -14.72 -4.75 19.06
CA ALA A 151 -15.38 -5.68 19.97
C ALA A 151 -15.38 -7.12 19.46
N ASP A 152 -15.44 -7.31 18.13
CA ASP A 152 -15.40 -8.61 17.46
C ASP A 152 -14.38 -8.58 16.31
N ASN A 153 -13.18 -9.06 16.63
CA ASN A 153 -12.08 -9.16 15.67
C ASN A 153 -12.28 -10.25 14.60
N LYS A 154 -13.42 -10.94 14.60
CA LYS A 154 -13.80 -11.88 13.52
C LYS A 154 -14.69 -11.24 12.48
N LYS A 155 -15.37 -10.13 12.83
CA LYS A 155 -16.27 -9.42 11.94
C LYS A 155 -15.56 -8.26 11.26
N VAL A 156 -15.60 -8.22 9.92
CA VAL A 156 -15.13 -7.07 9.14
C VAL A 156 -16.07 -5.90 9.39
N ALA A 157 -15.50 -4.74 9.68
CA ALA A 157 -16.25 -3.50 9.98
C ALA A 157 -16.08 -2.42 8.92
N ALA A 158 -14.96 -2.43 8.18
CA ALA A 158 -14.70 -1.53 7.06
C ALA A 158 -13.77 -2.18 6.04
N LEU A 159 -13.72 -1.62 4.81
CA LEU A 159 -12.88 -2.10 3.72
C LEU A 159 -12.03 -0.97 3.15
N LEU A 160 -10.77 -1.26 2.84
CA LEU A 160 -9.91 -0.40 2.05
C LEU A 160 -9.66 -1.07 0.71
N TYR A 161 -10.09 -0.43 -0.38
CA TYR A 161 -9.80 -0.85 -1.75
C TYR A 161 -8.57 -0.11 -2.25
N CYS A 162 -7.55 -0.85 -2.61
CA CYS A 162 -6.32 -0.32 -3.21
C CYS A 162 -6.36 -0.66 -4.69
N LEU A 163 -6.48 0.37 -5.54
CA LEU A 163 -6.73 0.23 -6.97
C LEU A 163 -5.61 0.87 -7.78
N ASP A 164 -5.00 0.11 -8.67
CA ASP A 164 -4.02 0.63 -9.61
C ASP A 164 -4.73 1.37 -10.76
N THR A 165 -4.54 2.68 -10.85
CA THR A 165 -5.05 3.50 -11.95
C THR A 165 -4.17 3.47 -13.19
N ASN A 166 -3.14 2.64 -13.18
CA ASN A 166 -2.12 2.50 -14.22
C ASN A 166 -1.25 3.77 -14.37
N ALA A 167 -0.62 3.97 -15.52
CA ALA A 167 0.24 5.11 -15.79
C ALA A 167 -0.33 5.96 -16.93
N TYR A 168 0.23 5.83 -18.13
CA TYR A 168 -0.20 6.59 -19.31
C TYR A 168 -1.08 5.74 -20.23
N SER A 169 -2.02 6.40 -20.92
CA SER A 169 -2.88 5.73 -21.89
C SER A 169 -2.09 5.08 -23.02
N LYS A 170 -2.37 3.81 -23.27
CA LYS A 170 -1.82 3.06 -24.41
C LYS A 170 -2.64 3.21 -25.69
N LEU A 171 -3.78 3.90 -25.62
CA LEU A 171 -4.64 4.16 -26.77
C LEU A 171 -4.14 5.38 -27.53
N LYS A 172 -3.82 5.23 -28.80
CA LYS A 172 -3.33 6.35 -29.66
C LYS A 172 -4.31 7.53 -29.76
N THR A 173 -5.58 7.28 -29.53
CA THR A 173 -6.66 8.27 -29.60
C THR A 173 -6.90 9.01 -28.28
N VAL A 174 -6.32 8.54 -27.18
CA VAL A 174 -6.46 9.14 -25.85
C VAL A 174 -5.09 9.57 -25.38
N LYS A 175 -4.92 10.87 -25.17
CA LYS A 175 -3.68 11.45 -24.60
C LYS A 175 -3.80 11.55 -23.09
N GLY A 176 -2.65 11.51 -22.40
CA GLY A 176 -2.55 11.66 -20.97
C GLY A 176 -2.62 10.32 -20.23
N TYR A 177 -3.24 10.34 -19.09
CA TYR A 177 -3.24 9.20 -18.18
C TYR A 177 -4.19 8.07 -18.61
N ASP A 178 -3.89 6.88 -18.13
CA ASP A 178 -4.78 5.72 -18.18
C ASP A 178 -5.84 5.82 -17.06
N TRP A 179 -6.69 4.82 -16.92
CA TRP A 179 -7.82 4.82 -15.98
C TRP A 179 -8.15 3.41 -15.51
N ILE A 180 -9.03 3.32 -14.51
CA ILE A 180 -9.58 2.05 -14.02
C ILE A 180 -10.34 1.35 -15.15
N GLY A 181 -9.91 0.14 -15.48
CA GLY A 181 -10.52 -0.67 -16.53
C GLY A 181 -11.78 -1.42 -16.09
N GLN A 182 -12.58 -1.85 -17.07
CA GLN A 182 -13.81 -2.60 -16.81
C GLN A 182 -13.59 -3.88 -15.97
N SER A 183 -12.44 -4.55 -16.12
CA SER A 183 -12.11 -5.72 -15.31
C SER A 183 -11.93 -5.40 -13.83
N GLN A 184 -11.35 -4.24 -13.51
CA GLN A 184 -11.21 -3.74 -12.13
C GLN A 184 -12.58 -3.36 -11.54
N ILE A 185 -13.46 -2.71 -12.33
CA ILE A 185 -14.81 -2.37 -11.92
C ILE A 185 -15.62 -3.65 -11.62
N ASN A 186 -15.52 -4.65 -12.49
CA ASN A 186 -16.20 -5.93 -12.29
C ASN A 186 -15.68 -6.65 -11.03
N TRP A 187 -14.37 -6.62 -10.80
CA TRP A 187 -13.77 -7.17 -9.58
C TRP A 187 -14.25 -6.43 -8.33
N TYR A 188 -14.21 -5.11 -8.33
CA TYR A 188 -14.71 -4.29 -7.23
C TYR A 188 -16.18 -4.61 -6.91
N THR A 189 -17.03 -4.67 -7.93
CA THR A 189 -18.46 -4.97 -7.78
C THR A 189 -18.68 -6.33 -7.14
N ARG A 190 -17.99 -7.36 -7.63
CA ARG A 190 -18.06 -8.72 -7.10
C ARG A 190 -17.61 -8.80 -5.64
N GLU A 191 -16.46 -8.22 -5.32
CA GLU A 191 -15.93 -8.25 -3.96
C GLU A 191 -16.80 -7.43 -3.00
N SER A 192 -17.28 -6.24 -3.42
CA SER A 192 -18.21 -5.43 -2.63
C SER A 192 -19.50 -6.17 -2.32
N GLN A 193 -20.08 -6.86 -3.32
CA GLN A 193 -21.26 -7.69 -3.13
C GLN A 193 -21.00 -8.83 -2.15
N LYS A 194 -19.89 -9.55 -2.30
CA LYS A 194 -19.49 -10.64 -1.40
C LYS A 194 -19.39 -10.17 0.06
N TYR A 195 -18.74 -9.03 0.32
CA TYR A 195 -18.64 -8.49 1.68
C TYR A 195 -20.00 -7.99 2.20
N THR A 196 -20.85 -7.45 1.34
CA THR A 196 -22.22 -7.09 1.70
C THR A 196 -23.04 -8.32 2.13
N GLU A 197 -22.96 -9.42 1.38
CA GLU A 197 -23.62 -10.69 1.71
C GLU A 197 -23.11 -11.24 3.06
N GLN A 198 -21.78 -11.25 3.25
CA GLN A 198 -21.15 -11.68 4.51
C GLN A 198 -21.54 -10.81 5.71
N ASN A 199 -21.90 -9.55 5.48
CA ASN A 199 -22.39 -8.61 6.49
C ASN A 199 -23.94 -8.62 6.62
N GLY A 200 -24.59 -9.71 6.24
CA GLY A 200 -26.05 -9.84 6.38
C GLY A 200 -26.85 -8.95 5.43
N GLY A 201 -26.33 -8.67 4.24
CA GLY A 201 -26.97 -7.88 3.21
C GLY A 201 -26.79 -6.35 3.39
N GLN A 202 -25.99 -5.92 4.36
CA GLN A 202 -25.70 -4.50 4.59
C GLN A 202 -24.31 -4.14 4.04
N PRO A 203 -24.16 -3.10 3.20
CA PRO A 203 -22.86 -2.62 2.74
C PRO A 203 -21.96 -2.22 3.92
N LEU A 204 -20.67 -2.49 3.81
CA LEU A 204 -19.67 -2.01 4.75
C LEU A 204 -19.18 -0.61 4.36
N PRO A 205 -18.85 0.26 5.33
CA PRO A 205 -18.07 1.45 5.07
C PRO A 205 -16.79 1.11 4.33
N ALA A 206 -16.42 1.91 3.32
CA ALA A 206 -15.22 1.66 2.54
C ALA A 206 -14.53 2.95 2.11
N LEU A 207 -13.21 2.88 1.97
CA LEU A 207 -12.38 3.88 1.30
C LEU A 207 -11.71 3.24 0.09
N ALA A 208 -11.53 4.00 -0.98
CA ALA A 208 -10.74 3.61 -2.13
C ALA A 208 -9.48 4.48 -2.21
N PHE A 209 -8.32 3.83 -2.32
CA PHE A 209 -7.03 4.47 -2.54
C PHE A 209 -6.59 4.22 -3.97
N LEU A 210 -6.25 5.28 -4.65
CA LEU A 210 -5.80 5.30 -6.04
C LEU A 210 -4.90 6.52 -6.26
N HIS A 211 -4.11 6.53 -7.32
CA HIS A 211 -3.21 7.64 -7.62
C HIS A 211 -3.85 8.62 -8.61
N ILE A 212 -4.10 8.19 -9.85
CA ILE A 212 -4.67 9.06 -10.88
C ILE A 212 -6.16 9.24 -10.62
N PRO A 213 -6.66 10.48 -10.50
CA PRO A 213 -8.08 10.73 -10.32
C PRO A 213 -8.94 10.13 -11.43
N LEU A 214 -10.16 9.72 -11.10
CA LEU A 214 -11.11 9.23 -12.09
C LEU A 214 -11.50 10.37 -13.07
N PRO A 215 -11.69 10.08 -14.36
CA PRO A 215 -12.07 11.08 -15.36
C PRO A 215 -13.36 11.86 -14.98
N GLU A 216 -14.24 11.25 -14.22
CA GLU A 216 -15.48 11.84 -13.74
C GLU A 216 -15.25 13.05 -12.80
N TYR A 217 -14.10 13.14 -12.12
CA TYR A 217 -13.73 14.32 -11.34
C TYR A 217 -13.57 15.55 -12.22
N THR A 218 -13.00 15.41 -13.43
CA THR A 218 -12.88 16.52 -14.39
C THR A 218 -14.27 16.99 -14.83
N GLN A 219 -15.16 16.05 -15.15
CA GLN A 219 -16.54 16.38 -15.53
C GLN A 219 -17.30 17.09 -14.41
N ALA A 220 -17.15 16.61 -13.18
CA ALA A 220 -17.73 17.25 -12.00
C ALA A 220 -17.18 18.66 -11.80
N TRP A 221 -15.88 18.86 -11.93
CA TRP A 221 -15.22 20.16 -11.83
C TRP A 221 -15.68 21.14 -12.90
N GLU A 222 -15.75 20.72 -14.16
CA GLU A 222 -16.21 21.55 -15.28
C GLU A 222 -17.70 21.93 -15.17
N SER A 223 -18.49 21.06 -14.55
CA SER A 223 -19.92 21.32 -14.30
C SER A 223 -20.17 22.24 -13.10
N PHE A 224 -19.14 22.52 -12.29
CA PHE A 224 -19.24 23.33 -11.09
C PHE A 224 -19.43 24.82 -11.44
N ASP A 225 -20.58 25.38 -11.10
CA ASP A 225 -20.87 26.79 -11.30
C ASP A 225 -20.21 27.64 -10.20
N THR A 226 -18.99 28.16 -10.48
CA THR A 226 -18.22 29.01 -9.56
C THR A 226 -18.88 30.35 -9.24
N LYS A 227 -19.99 30.70 -9.89
CA LYS A 227 -20.73 31.96 -9.66
C LYS A 227 -21.69 31.88 -8.47
N ARG A 228 -21.79 30.72 -7.81
CA ARG A 228 -22.70 30.51 -6.65
C ARG A 228 -22.02 30.67 -5.28
N TYR A 229 -20.75 31.05 -5.24
CA TYR A 229 -20.01 31.31 -3.98
C TYR A 229 -19.37 32.68 -3.97
#